data_3416f5c6e862f9c91b2585a553ad7473
#
_entry.id   3416f5c6e862f9c91b2585a553ad7473
#
_cell.length_a   1.000
_cell.length_b   1.000
_cell.length_c   1.000
_cell.angle_alpha   90.00
_cell.angle_beta   90.00
_cell.angle_gamma   90.00
#
_symmetry.space_group_name_H-M   'P 1'
#
loop_
_entity.id
_entity.type
_entity.pdbx_description
1 polymer ?
#
loop_
_entity_poly.entity_id
_entity_poly.type
_entity_poly.pdbx_seq_one_letter_code
_entity_poly.pdbx_strand_id
1 'polypeptide(L)'
;MEAKDSLDNLSVLHYLQEAATAENAGERSIFRAIGVEPIINCRGTFTIIGGSVERPEVLAAYKEASRHFVQYDELAEGVGRRLAEITGAEWGMIPDGCAAGLKHVTAACVTGGNPEKLIRIPDLTGMEKSQVIIPRYARNAYDHAIRNIGVEIVTVETPAELAHAISAKTALIYLMSGPGSAEGQPLSLEAIAAIAKPAGVPVLVDAAAENLTIPCVHLERGADVVAYSGGKAMCGPQGAGLLLGNKKILMAAWQASSPHHGPNRDNKIGREEILGMLAAVEAWTIRDHAAEWQGWLDRLNAIAQQVSTIAGVDTAIEQPAGLSNRAPTLAISWDPARLHISGEAVAEDFARKRPRIAVGSADTDGRASIRITPSQMQPGNEQVVAERIVRILSEERSPQPTQLAAAGVDLTGHWDLTIEYFTSTSQHQLFLQQAGNWIEGMHHSDFSSQPIVGTVEGEEVKLRSQVRLPGDGILFLFAGQVTDGVMAGSVFLGEYLTARFTAKRATYQTTRKPIAIPGGPPLAT
;
A
#
# COMPACT_ATOMS: atom_id res chain seq x y z
N MET A 1 22.44 9.27 -33.07
CA MET A 1 21.37 8.74 -33.94
C MET A 1 21.10 7.35 -33.43
N GLU A 2 20.37 7.29 -32.31
CA GLU A 2 20.03 6.05 -31.62
C GLU A 2 18.93 5.36 -32.41
N ALA A 3 19.16 4.10 -32.72
CA ALA A 3 18.16 3.24 -33.34
C ALA A 3 16.93 3.20 -32.43
N LYS A 4 15.83 3.78 -32.86
CA LYS A 4 14.50 3.44 -32.37
C LYS A 4 14.33 1.94 -32.67
N ASP A 5 14.52 1.11 -31.65
CA ASP A 5 13.96 -0.23 -31.67
C ASP A 5 12.47 -0.07 -31.95
N SER A 6 12.08 -0.45 -33.16
CA SER A 6 10.67 -0.56 -33.52
C SER A 6 10.08 -1.64 -32.62
N LEU A 7 9.45 -1.19 -31.53
CA LEU A 7 8.47 -2.02 -30.83
C LEU A 7 7.37 -2.23 -31.86
N ASP A 8 7.39 -3.40 -32.51
CA ASP A 8 6.30 -3.83 -33.34
C ASP A 8 5.04 -3.75 -32.48
N ASN A 9 4.10 -2.88 -32.85
CA ASN A 9 2.80 -2.71 -32.22
C ASN A 9 1.94 -3.97 -32.48
N LEU A 10 2.39 -5.11 -31.92
CA LEU A 10 1.63 -6.35 -31.96
C LEU A 10 0.49 -6.18 -30.95
N SER A 11 -0.73 -6.33 -31.43
CA SER A 11 -1.88 -6.42 -30.54
C SER A 11 -1.73 -7.64 -29.60
N VAL A 12 -2.35 -7.61 -28.43
CA VAL A 12 -2.39 -8.75 -27.50
C VAL A 12 -2.83 -10.04 -28.21
N LEU A 13 -3.80 -9.96 -29.12
CA LEU A 13 -4.27 -11.10 -29.90
C LEU A 13 -3.18 -11.65 -30.83
N HIS A 14 -2.43 -10.78 -31.50
CA HIS A 14 -1.34 -11.21 -32.37
C HIS A 14 -0.21 -11.87 -31.57
N TYR A 15 0.16 -11.29 -30.41
CA TYR A 15 1.10 -11.93 -29.48
C TYR A 15 0.65 -13.34 -29.07
N LEU A 16 -0.63 -13.52 -28.70
CA LEU A 16 -1.16 -14.83 -28.29
C LEU A 16 -1.17 -15.85 -29.44
N GLN A 17 -1.45 -15.40 -30.66
CA GLN A 17 -1.40 -16.26 -31.86
C GLN A 17 0.03 -16.74 -32.17
N GLU A 18 0.99 -15.83 -32.12
CA GLU A 18 2.41 -16.15 -32.34
C GLU A 18 3.00 -16.98 -31.18
N ALA A 19 2.65 -16.67 -29.93
CA ALA A 19 3.11 -17.41 -28.76
C ALA A 19 2.62 -18.87 -28.75
N ALA A 20 1.45 -19.13 -29.34
CA ALA A 20 0.92 -20.50 -29.50
C ALA A 20 1.73 -21.35 -30.51
N THR A 21 2.54 -20.74 -31.38
CA THR A 21 3.30 -21.39 -32.44
C THR A 21 4.82 -21.33 -32.24
N ALA A 22 5.33 -20.57 -31.26
CA ALA A 22 6.77 -20.35 -31.09
C ALA A 22 7.40 -21.27 -30.04
N GLU A 23 8.46 -21.98 -30.43
CA GLU A 23 9.30 -22.79 -29.54
C GLU A 23 10.21 -21.95 -28.59
N ASN A 24 10.34 -20.64 -28.81
CA ASN A 24 11.19 -19.73 -28.03
C ASN A 24 10.40 -18.58 -27.41
N ALA A 25 9.82 -18.80 -26.23
CA ALA A 25 9.06 -17.77 -25.48
C ALA A 25 9.93 -16.85 -24.59
N GLY A 26 11.26 -16.99 -24.55
CA GLY A 26 12.12 -16.40 -23.52
C GLY A 26 12.26 -14.87 -23.52
N GLU A 27 12.11 -14.18 -24.67
CA GLU A 27 12.27 -12.72 -24.74
C GLU A 27 10.95 -11.95 -25.01
N ARG A 28 9.88 -12.65 -25.33
CA ARG A 28 8.60 -12.06 -25.68
C ARG A 28 7.71 -11.93 -24.44
N SER A 29 7.09 -10.80 -24.26
CA SER A 29 6.12 -10.55 -23.18
C SER A 29 4.89 -9.86 -23.75
N ILE A 30 3.70 -10.31 -23.34
CA ILE A 30 2.41 -9.66 -23.65
C ILE A 30 2.40 -8.18 -23.21
N PHE A 31 3.12 -7.86 -22.14
CA PHE A 31 3.25 -6.47 -21.66
C PHE A 31 4.06 -5.61 -22.63
N ARG A 32 5.14 -6.13 -23.19
CA ARG A 32 5.94 -5.39 -24.18
C ARG A 32 5.16 -5.13 -25.46
N ALA A 33 4.23 -6.00 -25.83
CA ALA A 33 3.35 -5.80 -26.99
C ALA A 33 2.48 -4.53 -26.86
N ILE A 34 2.24 -4.06 -25.63
CA ILE A 34 1.50 -2.82 -25.35
C ILE A 34 2.42 -1.70 -24.78
N GLY A 35 3.73 -1.82 -24.97
CA GLY A 35 4.70 -0.80 -24.54
C GLY A 35 5.02 -0.80 -23.04
N VAL A 36 4.67 -1.85 -22.30
CA VAL A 36 4.93 -1.99 -20.86
C VAL A 36 6.11 -2.92 -20.63
N GLU A 37 7.14 -2.44 -19.94
CA GLU A 37 8.31 -3.25 -19.60
C GLU A 37 8.07 -4.04 -18.30
N PRO A 38 8.18 -5.38 -18.31
CA PRO A 38 8.10 -6.21 -17.11
C PRO A 38 9.17 -5.84 -16.07
N ILE A 39 8.89 -6.18 -14.82
CA ILE A 39 9.74 -5.89 -13.67
C ILE A 39 10.15 -7.19 -13.01
N ILE A 40 11.44 -7.37 -12.71
CA ILE A 40 11.92 -8.39 -11.77
C ILE A 40 11.57 -7.92 -10.37
N ASN A 41 10.68 -8.65 -9.70
CA ASN A 41 10.17 -8.25 -8.40
C ASN A 41 11.04 -8.80 -7.26
N CYS A 42 11.90 -7.94 -6.71
CA CYS A 42 12.71 -8.17 -5.51
C CYS A 42 12.21 -7.33 -4.32
N ARG A 43 10.98 -6.83 -4.37
CA ARG A 43 10.40 -5.97 -3.32
C ARG A 43 9.32 -6.67 -2.50
N GLY A 44 8.65 -7.68 -3.07
CA GLY A 44 7.55 -8.39 -2.45
C GLY A 44 6.17 -8.03 -3.05
N THR A 45 5.10 -8.34 -2.35
CA THR A 45 3.72 -8.34 -2.88
C THR A 45 3.03 -6.97 -2.81
N PHE A 46 3.59 -5.97 -3.46
CA PHE A 46 3.00 -4.63 -3.58
C PHE A 46 2.04 -4.54 -4.77
N THR A 47 0.86 -3.99 -4.55
CA THR A 47 -0.17 -3.83 -5.59
C THR A 47 0.32 -3.03 -6.79
N ILE A 48 1.11 -1.99 -6.57
CA ILE A 48 1.64 -1.10 -7.64
C ILE A 48 2.52 -1.83 -8.66
N ILE A 49 3.07 -2.99 -8.30
CA ILE A 49 3.90 -3.83 -9.18
C ILE A 49 3.27 -5.21 -9.44
N GLY A 50 1.96 -5.37 -9.20
CA GLY A 50 1.18 -6.55 -9.55
C GLY A 50 1.02 -7.61 -8.45
N GLY A 51 1.47 -7.35 -7.22
CA GLY A 51 1.30 -8.29 -6.09
C GLY A 51 2.16 -9.55 -6.22
N SER A 52 1.55 -10.72 -6.19
CA SER A 52 2.22 -12.01 -6.39
C SER A 52 1.95 -12.60 -7.78
N VAL A 53 2.85 -13.48 -8.22
CA VAL A 53 2.60 -14.33 -9.38
C VAL A 53 1.70 -15.48 -8.96
N GLU A 54 0.61 -15.67 -9.70
CA GLU A 54 -0.35 -16.75 -9.46
C GLU A 54 0.27 -18.13 -9.70
N ARG A 55 -0.13 -19.11 -8.90
CA ARG A 55 0.34 -20.48 -9.00
C ARG A 55 -0.33 -21.23 -10.14
N PRO A 56 0.29 -22.31 -10.66
CA PRO A 56 -0.30 -23.13 -11.71
C PRO A 56 -1.69 -23.67 -11.38
N GLU A 57 -1.94 -24.06 -10.12
CA GLU A 57 -3.22 -24.57 -9.63
C GLU A 57 -4.33 -23.50 -9.72
N VAL A 58 -3.98 -22.22 -9.44
CA VAL A 58 -4.86 -21.07 -9.55
C VAL A 58 -5.25 -20.85 -11.02
N LEU A 59 -4.26 -20.83 -11.91
CA LEU A 59 -4.47 -20.66 -13.35
C LEU A 59 -5.32 -21.80 -13.94
N ALA A 60 -5.12 -23.04 -13.47
CA ALA A 60 -5.95 -24.19 -13.88
C ALA A 60 -7.40 -24.02 -13.42
N ALA A 61 -7.64 -23.56 -12.18
CA ALA A 61 -8.98 -23.30 -11.66
C ALA A 61 -9.68 -22.18 -12.44
N TYR A 62 -8.98 -21.08 -12.77
CA TYR A 62 -9.49 -20.03 -13.65
C TYR A 62 -9.96 -20.56 -14.99
N LYS A 63 -9.10 -21.33 -15.68
CA LYS A 63 -9.38 -21.90 -17.00
C LYS A 63 -10.61 -22.80 -16.96
N GLU A 64 -10.78 -23.59 -15.91
CA GLU A 64 -11.92 -24.50 -15.79
C GLU A 64 -13.21 -23.72 -15.44
N ALA A 65 -13.14 -22.83 -14.44
CA ALA A 65 -14.28 -22.02 -14.03
C ALA A 65 -14.87 -21.18 -15.17
N SER A 66 -14.03 -20.66 -16.07
CA SER A 66 -14.45 -19.82 -17.19
C SER A 66 -15.36 -20.52 -18.21
N ARG A 67 -15.41 -21.87 -18.20
CA ARG A 67 -16.18 -22.68 -19.14
C ARG A 67 -17.60 -22.99 -18.69
N HIS A 68 -17.93 -22.68 -17.42
CA HIS A 68 -19.21 -23.09 -16.81
C HIS A 68 -19.98 -21.91 -16.25
N PHE A 69 -21.28 -22.00 -16.28
CA PHE A 69 -22.18 -21.09 -15.57
C PHE A 69 -22.66 -21.75 -14.29
N VAL A 70 -22.75 -20.96 -13.22
CA VAL A 70 -23.16 -21.42 -11.89
C VAL A 70 -24.09 -20.39 -11.25
N GLN A 71 -24.92 -20.84 -10.33
CA GLN A 71 -25.66 -19.95 -9.46
C GLN A 71 -24.74 -19.49 -8.32
N TYR A 72 -24.62 -18.17 -8.13
CA TYR A 72 -23.59 -17.60 -7.26
C TYR A 72 -23.81 -17.85 -5.77
N ASP A 73 -25.07 -17.95 -5.30
CA ASP A 73 -25.33 -18.28 -3.89
C ASP A 73 -24.96 -19.73 -3.58
N GLU A 74 -25.20 -20.65 -4.53
CA GLU A 74 -24.74 -22.04 -4.41
C GLU A 74 -23.23 -22.14 -4.43
N LEU A 75 -22.57 -21.34 -5.29
CA LEU A 75 -21.10 -21.26 -5.34
C LEU A 75 -20.54 -20.75 -4.00
N ALA A 76 -21.10 -19.66 -3.46
CA ALA A 76 -20.68 -19.08 -2.19
C ALA A 76 -20.87 -20.05 -1.03
N GLU A 77 -21.98 -20.79 -0.99
CA GLU A 77 -22.22 -21.79 0.04
C GLU A 77 -21.24 -22.97 -0.08
N GLY A 78 -21.01 -23.47 -1.30
CA GLY A 78 -20.06 -24.55 -1.55
C GLY A 78 -18.63 -24.18 -1.16
N VAL A 79 -18.18 -22.99 -1.56
CA VAL A 79 -16.86 -22.43 -1.22
C VAL A 79 -16.74 -22.17 0.28
N GLY A 80 -17.76 -21.58 0.91
CA GLY A 80 -17.75 -21.28 2.34
C GLY A 80 -17.63 -22.53 3.19
N ARG A 81 -18.34 -23.59 2.84
CA ARG A 81 -18.23 -24.92 3.48
C ARG A 81 -16.84 -25.52 3.27
N ARG A 82 -16.33 -25.47 2.06
CA ARG A 82 -15.02 -26.03 1.75
C ARG A 82 -13.88 -25.29 2.49
N LEU A 83 -13.94 -23.96 2.57
CA LEU A 83 -13.01 -23.18 3.36
C LEU A 83 -13.08 -23.53 4.85
N ALA A 84 -14.28 -23.72 5.40
CA ALA A 84 -14.44 -24.17 6.80
C ALA A 84 -13.78 -25.55 7.05
N GLU A 85 -13.98 -26.50 6.15
CA GLU A 85 -13.35 -27.84 6.20
C GLU A 85 -11.81 -27.76 6.19
N ILE A 86 -11.25 -26.91 5.33
CA ILE A 86 -9.79 -26.81 5.14
C ILE A 86 -9.13 -26.10 6.32
N THR A 87 -9.75 -24.98 6.79
CA THR A 87 -9.12 -24.05 7.71
C THR A 87 -9.50 -24.28 9.18
N GLY A 88 -10.56 -25.05 9.44
CA GLY A 88 -11.14 -25.21 10.76
C GLY A 88 -11.92 -23.98 11.26
N ALA A 89 -12.10 -22.93 10.44
CA ALA A 89 -12.96 -21.80 10.75
C ALA A 89 -14.44 -22.19 10.71
N GLU A 90 -15.33 -21.43 11.36
CA GLU A 90 -16.78 -21.69 11.31
C GLU A 90 -17.31 -21.55 9.88
N TRP A 91 -16.77 -20.59 9.11
CA TRP A 91 -17.14 -20.32 7.72
C TRP A 91 -16.05 -19.57 6.97
N GLY A 92 -16.12 -19.56 5.62
CA GLY A 92 -15.27 -18.78 4.76
C GLY A 92 -16.04 -18.02 3.69
N MET A 93 -15.46 -16.93 3.16
CA MET A 93 -15.98 -16.15 2.04
C MET A 93 -14.81 -15.59 1.22
N ILE A 94 -14.99 -15.52 -0.09
CA ILE A 94 -14.02 -14.91 -1.01
C ILE A 94 -14.59 -13.61 -1.57
N PRO A 95 -14.15 -12.44 -1.09
CA PRO A 95 -14.50 -11.13 -1.61
C PRO A 95 -13.58 -10.68 -2.75
N ASP A 96 -13.94 -9.58 -3.42
CA ASP A 96 -13.13 -8.87 -4.42
C ASP A 96 -12.00 -8.08 -3.73
N GLY A 97 -11.03 -8.82 -3.17
CA GLY A 97 -9.89 -8.32 -2.40
C GLY A 97 -10.18 -8.17 -0.91
N CYS A 98 -9.09 -8.05 -0.14
CA CYS A 98 -9.16 -7.87 1.32
C CYS A 98 -9.94 -6.60 1.70
N ALA A 99 -9.66 -5.47 1.05
CA ALA A 99 -10.34 -4.20 1.34
C ALA A 99 -11.85 -4.28 1.09
N ALA A 100 -12.29 -4.94 0.00
CA ALA A 100 -13.71 -5.23 -0.20
C ALA A 100 -14.27 -6.11 0.92
N GLY A 101 -13.49 -7.08 1.40
CA GLY A 101 -13.87 -7.88 2.57
C GLY A 101 -14.13 -7.05 3.81
N LEU A 102 -13.27 -6.05 4.11
CA LEU A 102 -13.49 -5.12 5.22
C LEU A 102 -14.80 -4.34 5.04
N LYS A 103 -15.07 -3.86 3.82
CA LYS A 103 -16.31 -3.15 3.47
C LYS A 103 -17.55 -4.04 3.66
N HIS A 104 -17.50 -5.30 3.19
CA HIS A 104 -18.61 -6.26 3.29
C HIS A 104 -18.94 -6.62 4.74
N VAL A 105 -17.91 -6.91 5.56
CA VAL A 105 -18.08 -7.20 7.00
C VAL A 105 -18.64 -5.98 7.73
N THR A 106 -18.17 -4.78 7.41
CA THR A 106 -18.70 -3.54 8.01
C THR A 106 -20.19 -3.36 7.68
N ALA A 107 -20.59 -3.52 6.41
CA ALA A 107 -21.99 -3.46 6.00
C ALA A 107 -22.84 -4.51 6.74
N ALA A 108 -22.32 -5.74 6.87
CA ALA A 108 -22.97 -6.82 7.62
C ALA A 108 -23.21 -6.46 9.09
N CYS A 109 -22.19 -5.91 9.76
CA CYS A 109 -22.29 -5.54 11.18
C CYS A 109 -23.20 -4.31 11.41
N VAL A 110 -23.28 -3.38 10.45
CA VAL A 110 -24.18 -2.23 10.50
C VAL A 110 -25.65 -2.65 10.31
N THR A 111 -25.91 -3.55 9.37
CA THR A 111 -27.27 -3.86 8.92
C THR A 111 -27.85 -5.15 9.50
N GLY A 112 -26.98 -6.04 10.01
CA GLY A 112 -27.39 -7.37 10.48
C GLY A 112 -28.02 -8.25 9.38
N GLY A 113 -27.72 -7.96 8.09
CA GLY A 113 -28.33 -8.66 6.95
C GLY A 113 -29.78 -8.19 6.62
N ASN A 114 -30.20 -7.04 7.14
CA ASN A 114 -31.52 -6.48 6.82
C ASN A 114 -31.47 -5.72 5.48
N PRO A 115 -32.21 -6.14 4.42
CA PRO A 115 -32.18 -5.52 3.10
C PRO A 115 -32.62 -4.05 3.09
N GLU A 116 -33.57 -3.65 3.91
CA GLU A 116 -34.02 -2.26 3.99
C GLU A 116 -32.90 -1.33 4.51
N LYS A 117 -32.07 -1.84 5.43
CA LYS A 117 -30.90 -1.13 5.91
C LYS A 117 -29.79 -1.13 4.86
N LEU A 118 -29.57 -2.26 4.17
CA LEU A 118 -28.54 -2.39 3.13
C LEU A 118 -28.68 -1.36 2.02
N ILE A 119 -29.89 -1.20 1.48
CA ILE A 119 -30.13 -0.29 0.34
C ILE A 119 -30.00 1.21 0.72
N ARG A 120 -29.95 1.55 2.01
CA ARG A 120 -29.76 2.93 2.48
C ARG A 120 -28.31 3.34 2.63
N ILE A 121 -27.40 2.41 2.79
CA ILE A 121 -25.96 2.71 2.90
C ILE A 121 -25.52 3.56 1.68
N PRO A 122 -24.78 4.66 1.85
CA PRO A 122 -24.08 5.09 3.08
C PRO A 122 -24.87 6.04 4.01
N ASP A 123 -26.16 6.27 3.79
CA ASP A 123 -26.99 7.06 4.72
C ASP A 123 -27.42 6.20 5.92
N LEU A 124 -26.75 6.37 7.05
CA LEU A 124 -27.02 5.65 8.30
C LEU A 124 -27.99 6.38 9.23
N THR A 125 -28.66 7.44 8.75
CA THR A 125 -29.64 8.19 9.55
C THR A 125 -30.75 7.27 10.08
N GLY A 126 -30.92 7.24 11.39
CA GLY A 126 -31.90 6.39 12.07
C GLY A 126 -31.46 4.93 12.25
N MET A 127 -30.27 4.54 11.85
CA MET A 127 -29.70 3.24 12.17
C MET A 127 -29.05 3.24 13.55
N GLU A 128 -29.24 2.17 14.30
CA GLU A 128 -28.63 2.01 15.62
C GLU A 128 -27.12 1.86 15.50
N LYS A 129 -26.64 0.96 14.61
CA LYS A 129 -25.23 0.71 14.39
C LYS A 129 -24.66 1.69 13.36
N SER A 130 -23.79 2.59 13.80
CA SER A 130 -23.25 3.66 12.94
C SER A 130 -21.80 4.04 13.22
N GLN A 131 -21.15 3.34 14.17
CA GLN A 131 -19.77 3.61 14.56
C GLN A 131 -18.90 2.35 14.47
N VAL A 132 -17.63 2.56 14.08
CA VAL A 132 -16.59 1.54 14.13
C VAL A 132 -15.45 2.06 15.01
N ILE A 133 -15.01 1.26 15.98
CA ILE A 133 -13.88 1.62 16.83
C ILE A 133 -12.61 1.08 16.20
N ILE A 134 -11.57 1.92 16.13
CA ILE A 134 -10.26 1.57 15.56
C ILE A 134 -9.17 2.05 16.51
N PRO A 135 -8.30 1.18 17.04
CA PRO A 135 -7.11 1.60 17.76
C PRO A 135 -6.24 2.53 16.89
N ARG A 136 -5.62 3.55 17.50
CA ARG A 136 -4.82 4.54 16.73
C ARG A 136 -3.72 3.88 15.89
N TYR A 137 -3.07 2.84 16.39
CA TYR A 137 -2.04 2.11 15.66
C TYR A 137 -2.56 1.40 14.41
N ALA A 138 -3.86 1.08 14.35
CA ALA A 138 -4.48 0.35 13.25
C ALA A 138 -5.08 1.27 12.16
N ARG A 139 -5.05 2.62 12.38
CA ARG A 139 -5.47 3.58 11.35
C ARG A 139 -4.51 3.53 10.15
N ASN A 140 -5.06 3.31 8.97
CA ASN A 140 -4.30 3.17 7.71
C ASN A 140 -5.18 3.53 6.50
N ALA A 141 -4.58 3.62 5.31
CA ALA A 141 -5.30 3.98 4.08
C ALA A 141 -6.45 3.02 3.73
N TYR A 142 -6.38 1.75 4.15
CA TYR A 142 -7.43 0.77 3.87
C TYR A 142 -8.69 0.95 4.73
N ASP A 143 -8.66 1.76 5.79
CA ASP A 143 -9.86 2.09 6.55
C ASP A 143 -10.89 2.90 5.74
N HIS A 144 -10.52 3.38 4.55
CA HIS A 144 -11.45 3.88 3.54
C HIS A 144 -12.56 2.87 3.22
N ALA A 145 -12.23 1.59 3.14
CA ALA A 145 -13.21 0.55 2.87
C ALA A 145 -14.31 0.50 3.94
N ILE A 146 -13.94 0.72 5.20
CA ILE A 146 -14.85 0.81 6.34
C ILE A 146 -15.66 2.11 6.28
N ARG A 147 -14.99 3.25 6.04
CA ARG A 147 -15.62 4.58 5.96
C ARG A 147 -16.63 4.69 4.81
N ASN A 148 -16.43 3.95 3.72
CA ASN A 148 -17.35 3.93 2.57
C ASN A 148 -18.76 3.44 2.92
N ILE A 149 -18.93 2.78 4.07
CA ILE A 149 -20.25 2.37 4.59
C ILE A 149 -21.01 3.54 5.23
N GLY A 150 -20.34 4.66 5.47
CA GLY A 150 -20.91 5.86 6.11
C GLY A 150 -20.75 5.87 7.63
N VAL A 151 -20.00 4.95 8.20
CA VAL A 151 -19.76 4.88 9.65
C VAL A 151 -18.83 5.98 10.14
N GLU A 152 -19.07 6.41 11.36
CA GLU A 152 -18.14 7.24 12.13
C GLU A 152 -17.01 6.38 12.70
N ILE A 153 -15.76 6.84 12.56
CA ILE A 153 -14.60 6.16 13.15
C ILE A 153 -14.32 6.76 14.53
N VAL A 154 -14.38 5.92 15.55
CA VAL A 154 -13.98 6.25 16.93
C VAL A 154 -12.58 5.71 17.16
N THR A 155 -11.59 6.59 17.35
CA THR A 155 -10.20 6.19 17.58
C THR A 155 -9.90 6.11 19.08
N VAL A 156 -9.26 5.02 19.52
CA VAL A 156 -8.89 4.76 20.91
C VAL A 156 -7.42 4.40 21.05
N GLU A 157 -6.83 4.66 22.22
CA GLU A 157 -5.40 4.41 22.51
C GLU A 157 -5.19 3.51 23.72
N THR A 158 -6.20 3.38 24.58
CA THR A 158 -6.12 2.60 25.81
C THR A 158 -7.31 1.65 25.99
N PRO A 159 -7.16 0.56 26.77
CA PRO A 159 -8.28 -0.33 27.12
C PRO A 159 -9.44 0.40 27.81
N ALA A 160 -9.16 1.42 28.62
CA ALA A 160 -10.19 2.20 29.30
C ALA A 160 -11.00 3.05 28.30
N GLU A 161 -10.33 3.68 27.34
CA GLU A 161 -11.00 4.40 26.25
C GLU A 161 -11.83 3.44 25.40
N LEU A 162 -11.32 2.25 25.07
CA LEU A 162 -12.06 1.24 24.33
C LEU A 162 -13.34 0.84 25.07
N ALA A 163 -13.24 0.52 26.36
CA ALA A 163 -14.40 0.14 27.16
C ALA A 163 -15.45 1.27 27.24
N HIS A 164 -15.01 2.52 27.33
CA HIS A 164 -15.89 3.68 27.35
C HIS A 164 -16.54 3.99 25.98
N ALA A 165 -15.82 3.74 24.88
CA ALA A 165 -16.30 4.01 23.53
C ALA A 165 -17.36 3.01 23.03
N ILE A 166 -17.39 1.81 23.59
CA ILE A 166 -18.40 0.80 23.23
C ILE A 166 -19.79 1.28 23.67
N SER A 167 -20.71 1.33 22.71
CA SER A 167 -22.08 1.76 22.92
C SER A 167 -23.06 0.99 22.00
N ALA A 168 -24.34 1.26 22.09
CA ALA A 168 -25.34 0.74 21.18
C ALA A 168 -25.04 1.07 19.70
N LYS A 169 -24.32 2.17 19.43
CA LYS A 169 -23.92 2.59 18.09
C LYS A 169 -22.74 1.79 17.52
N THR A 170 -21.99 1.06 18.33
CA THR A 170 -20.82 0.33 17.88
C THR A 170 -21.21 -0.87 17.02
N ALA A 171 -20.85 -0.85 15.75
CA ALA A 171 -21.09 -1.94 14.80
C ALA A 171 -20.04 -3.06 14.94
N LEU A 172 -18.76 -2.68 15.00
CA LEU A 172 -17.63 -3.59 15.17
C LEU A 172 -16.39 -2.84 15.69
N ILE A 173 -15.38 -3.60 16.11
CA ILE A 173 -14.03 -3.10 16.33
C ILE A 173 -13.14 -3.65 15.23
N TYR A 174 -12.41 -2.76 14.54
CA TYR A 174 -11.42 -3.14 13.53
C TYR A 174 -10.02 -2.95 14.06
N LEU A 175 -9.13 -3.87 13.76
CA LEU A 175 -7.70 -3.73 13.97
C LEU A 175 -6.89 -4.34 12.83
N MET A 176 -5.73 -3.77 12.55
CA MET A 176 -4.75 -4.34 11.64
C MET A 176 -3.75 -5.18 12.43
N SER A 177 -3.49 -6.41 11.97
CA SER A 177 -2.49 -7.27 12.57
C SER A 177 -1.08 -6.70 12.38
N GLY A 178 -0.27 -6.77 13.44
CA GLY A 178 1.07 -6.24 13.48
C GLY A 178 1.58 -5.99 14.90
N PRO A 179 2.68 -5.22 15.05
CA PRO A 179 3.30 -4.99 16.36
C PRO A 179 2.34 -4.39 17.41
N GLY A 180 1.41 -3.51 17.01
CA GLY A 180 0.47 -2.88 17.93
C GLY A 180 -0.62 -3.82 18.47
N SER A 181 -0.96 -4.87 17.72
CA SER A 181 -1.94 -5.90 18.10
C SER A 181 -1.31 -7.15 18.69
N ALA A 182 0.02 -7.17 18.84
CA ALA A 182 0.76 -8.31 19.36
C ALA A 182 0.41 -8.58 20.83
N GLU A 183 0.61 -9.82 21.26
CA GLU A 183 0.43 -10.22 22.66
C GLU A 183 1.25 -9.32 23.59
N GLY A 184 0.67 -8.97 24.74
CA GLY A 184 1.29 -8.09 25.73
C GLY A 184 1.16 -6.58 25.46
N GLN A 185 0.65 -6.17 24.29
CA GLN A 185 0.34 -4.77 24.04
C GLN A 185 -0.97 -4.36 24.74
N PRO A 186 -1.12 -3.08 25.15
CA PRO A 186 -2.31 -2.59 25.85
C PRO A 186 -3.62 -2.86 25.10
N LEU A 187 -3.59 -2.71 23.77
CA LEU A 187 -4.70 -3.02 22.87
C LEU A 187 -4.33 -4.19 21.96
N SER A 188 -3.77 -5.26 22.54
CA SER A 188 -3.58 -6.53 21.82
C SER A 188 -4.93 -7.12 21.39
N LEU A 189 -4.91 -8.05 20.44
CA LEU A 189 -6.15 -8.70 20.00
C LEU A 189 -6.90 -9.36 21.16
N GLU A 190 -6.20 -10.01 22.08
CA GLU A 190 -6.78 -10.65 23.26
C GLU A 190 -7.43 -9.62 24.20
N ALA A 191 -6.73 -8.50 24.46
CA ALA A 191 -7.25 -7.44 25.32
C ALA A 191 -8.52 -6.81 24.71
N ILE A 192 -8.52 -6.57 23.42
CA ILE A 192 -9.69 -6.06 22.68
C ILE A 192 -10.84 -7.07 22.73
N ALA A 193 -10.56 -8.35 22.44
CA ALA A 193 -11.57 -9.39 22.45
C ALA A 193 -12.20 -9.58 23.86
N ALA A 194 -11.39 -9.48 24.92
CA ALA A 194 -11.88 -9.58 26.30
C ALA A 194 -12.86 -8.46 26.66
N ILE A 195 -12.69 -7.27 26.10
CA ILE A 195 -13.61 -6.13 26.31
C ILE A 195 -14.81 -6.21 25.37
N ALA A 196 -14.61 -6.61 24.11
CA ALA A 196 -15.64 -6.61 23.07
C ALA A 196 -16.68 -7.74 23.25
N LYS A 197 -16.25 -8.96 23.59
CA LYS A 197 -17.13 -10.14 23.71
C LYS A 197 -18.27 -9.97 24.71
N PRO A 198 -18.05 -9.48 25.95
CA PRO A 198 -19.14 -9.26 26.89
C PRO A 198 -20.17 -8.21 26.40
N ALA A 199 -19.73 -7.29 25.56
CA ALA A 199 -20.58 -6.26 24.97
C ALA A 199 -21.28 -6.73 23.67
N GLY A 200 -21.00 -7.94 23.20
CA GLY A 200 -21.55 -8.48 21.94
C GLY A 200 -21.09 -7.72 20.69
N VAL A 201 -19.92 -7.09 20.74
CA VAL A 201 -19.35 -6.33 19.62
C VAL A 201 -18.33 -7.19 18.87
N PRO A 202 -18.52 -7.42 17.54
CA PRO A 202 -17.60 -8.21 16.75
C PRO A 202 -16.22 -7.56 16.60
N VAL A 203 -15.19 -8.40 16.49
CA VAL A 203 -13.81 -7.99 16.22
C VAL A 203 -13.38 -8.46 14.83
N LEU A 204 -13.04 -7.52 13.96
CA LEU A 204 -12.52 -7.74 12.60
C LEU A 204 -11.01 -7.49 12.59
N VAL A 205 -10.24 -8.50 12.19
CA VAL A 205 -8.79 -8.41 12.04
C VAL A 205 -8.41 -8.35 10.56
N ASP A 206 -7.66 -7.32 10.19
CA ASP A 206 -7.00 -7.21 8.90
C ASP A 206 -5.61 -7.86 8.97
N ALA A 207 -5.48 -9.04 8.39
CA ALA A 207 -4.25 -9.80 8.24
C ALA A 207 -3.81 -9.88 6.77
N ALA A 208 -4.11 -8.85 5.98
CA ALA A 208 -3.94 -8.85 4.52
C ALA A 208 -2.56 -9.30 4.04
N ALA A 209 -1.49 -8.97 4.77
CA ALA A 209 -0.11 -9.26 4.40
C ALA A 209 0.46 -10.53 5.06
N GLU A 210 -0.33 -11.23 5.87
CA GLU A 210 0.16 -12.35 6.65
C GLU A 210 0.07 -13.69 5.93
N ASN A 211 0.94 -14.59 6.35
CA ASN A 211 0.81 -16.01 6.02
C ASN A 211 -0.43 -16.58 6.71
N LEU A 212 -1.22 -17.35 5.98
CA LEU A 212 -2.36 -18.08 6.55
C LEU A 212 -1.84 -19.16 7.49
N THR A 213 -2.34 -19.19 8.72
CA THR A 213 -2.13 -20.29 9.68
C THR A 213 -3.37 -21.17 9.74
N ILE A 214 -3.17 -22.48 9.92
CA ILE A 214 -4.26 -23.44 10.06
C ILE A 214 -4.00 -24.30 11.31
N PRO A 215 -4.83 -24.16 12.35
CA PRO A 215 -5.97 -23.24 12.48
C PRO A 215 -5.55 -21.76 12.46
N CYS A 216 -6.52 -20.87 12.18
CA CYS A 216 -6.26 -19.44 12.08
C CYS A 216 -5.97 -18.84 13.46
N VAL A 217 -4.73 -18.44 13.70
CA VAL A 217 -4.26 -17.91 14.98
C VAL A 217 -5.07 -16.71 15.49
N HIS A 218 -5.55 -15.85 14.60
CA HIS A 218 -6.33 -14.68 15.02
C HIS A 218 -7.74 -15.04 15.49
N LEU A 219 -8.37 -16.08 14.91
CA LEU A 219 -9.64 -16.61 15.41
C LEU A 219 -9.46 -17.24 16.79
N GLU A 220 -8.37 -17.99 17.01
CA GLU A 220 -8.04 -18.56 18.32
C GLU A 220 -7.78 -17.47 19.39
N ARG A 221 -7.17 -16.34 18.99
CA ARG A 221 -6.92 -15.17 19.85
C ARG A 221 -8.16 -14.31 20.10
N GLY A 222 -9.29 -14.59 19.44
CA GLY A 222 -10.57 -14.00 19.76
C GLY A 222 -11.18 -13.09 18.71
N ALA A 223 -10.64 -13.04 17.49
CA ALA A 223 -11.29 -12.38 16.35
C ALA A 223 -12.60 -13.11 15.99
N ASP A 224 -13.60 -12.37 15.54
CA ASP A 224 -14.83 -12.93 14.97
C ASP A 224 -14.69 -13.15 13.47
N VAL A 225 -13.95 -12.25 12.77
CA VAL A 225 -13.63 -12.36 11.35
C VAL A 225 -12.20 -11.92 11.11
N VAL A 226 -11.50 -12.65 10.23
CA VAL A 226 -10.15 -12.32 9.77
C VAL A 226 -10.13 -12.18 8.26
N ALA A 227 -9.49 -11.12 7.75
CA ALA A 227 -9.39 -10.81 6.33
C ALA A 227 -7.94 -10.95 5.83
N TYR A 228 -7.76 -11.67 4.72
CA TYR A 228 -6.49 -11.85 4.02
C TYR A 228 -6.57 -11.36 2.57
N SER A 229 -5.44 -10.97 1.99
CA SER A 229 -5.34 -10.66 0.55
C SER A 229 -4.86 -11.87 -0.25
N GLY A 230 -5.58 -12.22 -1.32
CA GLY A 230 -5.24 -13.36 -2.17
C GLY A 230 -3.94 -13.20 -2.93
N GLY A 231 -3.67 -12.02 -3.46
CA GLY A 231 -2.47 -11.70 -4.24
C GLY A 231 -1.21 -11.44 -3.41
N LYS A 232 -1.08 -12.11 -2.26
CA LYS A 232 0.10 -12.00 -1.38
C LYS A 232 0.68 -13.39 -1.07
N ALA A 233 0.84 -13.78 0.19
CA ALA A 233 1.51 -15.02 0.58
C ALA A 233 0.93 -16.28 -0.08
N MET A 234 -0.38 -16.32 -0.26
CA MET A 234 -1.08 -17.47 -0.86
C MET A 234 -0.85 -17.58 -2.38
N CYS A 235 -0.39 -16.51 -3.04
CA CYS A 235 -0.20 -16.44 -4.50
C CYS A 235 -1.46 -16.81 -5.29
N GLY A 236 -2.60 -16.36 -4.78
CA GLY A 236 -3.91 -16.40 -5.44
C GLY A 236 -4.15 -15.17 -6.31
N PRO A 237 -5.37 -15.01 -6.83
CA PRO A 237 -5.72 -13.87 -7.67
C PRO A 237 -5.49 -12.54 -6.96
N GLN A 238 -4.90 -11.58 -7.67
CA GLN A 238 -4.64 -10.23 -7.16
C GLN A 238 -5.94 -9.52 -6.72
N GLY A 239 -7.03 -9.72 -7.46
CA GLY A 239 -8.33 -9.15 -7.17
C GLY A 239 -9.14 -9.92 -6.12
N ALA A 240 -8.64 -11.03 -5.55
CA ALA A 240 -9.37 -11.80 -4.56
C ALA A 240 -8.88 -11.56 -3.13
N GLY A 241 -9.75 -11.76 -2.16
CA GLY A 241 -9.45 -11.84 -0.74
C GLY A 241 -9.97 -13.13 -0.13
N LEU A 242 -9.70 -13.31 1.16
CA LEU A 242 -10.23 -14.41 1.96
C LEU A 242 -10.73 -13.86 3.29
N LEU A 243 -11.97 -14.18 3.64
CA LEU A 243 -12.55 -13.95 4.96
C LEU A 243 -12.77 -15.30 5.62
N LEU A 244 -12.34 -15.43 6.88
CA LEU A 244 -12.58 -16.59 7.73
C LEU A 244 -13.20 -16.15 9.05
N GLY A 245 -14.15 -16.92 9.59
CA GLY A 245 -14.68 -16.65 10.91
C GLY A 245 -16.18 -16.92 11.05
N ASN A 246 -16.88 -16.04 11.77
CA ASN A 246 -18.27 -16.23 12.16
C ASN A 246 -19.22 -16.35 10.97
N LYS A 247 -19.93 -17.47 10.86
CA LYS A 247 -20.82 -17.78 9.73
C LYS A 247 -21.92 -16.77 9.55
N LYS A 248 -22.55 -16.29 10.62
CA LYS A 248 -23.68 -15.34 10.50
C LYS A 248 -23.20 -14.00 9.93
N ILE A 249 -22.05 -13.52 10.38
CA ILE A 249 -21.46 -12.27 9.87
C ILE A 249 -21.08 -12.45 8.40
N LEU A 250 -20.42 -13.56 8.02
CA LEU A 250 -19.98 -13.80 6.66
C LEU A 250 -21.13 -14.04 5.68
N MET A 251 -22.24 -14.67 6.12
CA MET A 251 -23.45 -14.79 5.31
C MET A 251 -24.13 -13.43 5.09
N ALA A 252 -24.18 -12.57 6.11
CA ALA A 252 -24.67 -11.20 5.95
C ALA A 252 -23.74 -10.35 5.08
N ALA A 253 -22.43 -10.58 5.12
CA ALA A 253 -21.45 -9.95 4.24
C ALA A 253 -21.62 -10.38 2.78
N TRP A 254 -21.90 -11.66 2.54
CA TRP A 254 -22.24 -12.17 1.21
C TRP A 254 -23.52 -11.51 0.67
N GLN A 255 -24.56 -11.42 1.48
CA GLN A 255 -25.81 -10.76 1.10
C GLN A 255 -25.60 -9.29 0.74
N ALA A 256 -24.65 -8.61 1.38
CA ALA A 256 -24.31 -7.22 1.09
C ALA A 256 -23.43 -7.06 -0.16
N SER A 257 -22.88 -8.15 -0.71
CA SER A 257 -21.95 -8.15 -1.84
C SER A 257 -22.62 -8.48 -3.18
N SER A 258 -21.87 -8.36 -4.28
CA SER A 258 -22.28 -8.91 -5.59
C SER A 258 -22.48 -10.43 -5.47
N PRO A 259 -23.50 -11.04 -6.11
CA PRO A 259 -24.35 -10.49 -7.19
C PRO A 259 -25.55 -9.66 -6.71
N HIS A 260 -25.80 -9.58 -5.39
CA HIS A 260 -26.94 -8.86 -4.85
C HIS A 260 -26.79 -7.35 -5.09
N HIS A 261 -27.93 -6.64 -5.19
CA HIS A 261 -27.94 -5.19 -5.32
C HIS A 261 -27.90 -4.56 -3.92
N GLY A 262 -26.82 -3.86 -3.64
CA GLY A 262 -26.57 -3.26 -2.32
C GLY A 262 -25.29 -2.40 -2.35
N PRO A 263 -24.80 -2.00 -1.20
CA PRO A 263 -23.68 -1.05 -1.09
C PRO A 263 -22.35 -1.58 -1.68
N ASN A 264 -22.21 -2.90 -1.77
CA ASN A 264 -20.98 -3.55 -2.22
C ASN A 264 -21.13 -4.23 -3.59
N ARG A 265 -22.17 -3.86 -4.35
CA ARG A 265 -22.37 -4.34 -5.72
C ARG A 265 -21.25 -3.88 -6.67
N ASP A 266 -20.56 -2.80 -6.33
CA ASP A 266 -19.40 -2.27 -7.01
C ASP A 266 -18.15 -3.17 -6.87
N ASN A 267 -18.07 -4.02 -5.83
CA ASN A 267 -17.01 -4.99 -5.61
C ASN A 267 -17.41 -6.36 -6.17
N LYS A 268 -17.47 -6.45 -7.51
CA LYS A 268 -17.88 -7.65 -8.22
C LYS A 268 -16.72 -8.60 -8.44
N ILE A 269 -16.77 -9.77 -7.80
CA ILE A 269 -15.84 -10.86 -8.03
C ILE A 269 -16.42 -11.89 -9.01
N GLY A 270 -15.61 -12.41 -9.93
CA GLY A 270 -16.00 -13.47 -10.87
C GLY A 270 -15.86 -14.86 -10.25
N ARG A 271 -16.55 -15.84 -10.82
CA ARG A 271 -16.42 -17.25 -10.42
C ARG A 271 -15.01 -17.77 -10.63
N GLU A 272 -14.31 -17.19 -11.59
CA GLU A 272 -12.91 -17.50 -11.91
C GLU A 272 -12.00 -17.14 -10.73
N GLU A 273 -12.11 -15.91 -10.21
CA GLU A 273 -11.35 -15.46 -9.06
C GLU A 273 -11.74 -16.20 -7.79
N ILE A 274 -13.04 -16.50 -7.62
CA ILE A 274 -13.54 -17.26 -6.45
C ILE A 274 -12.89 -18.65 -6.43
N LEU A 275 -12.95 -19.40 -7.54
CA LEU A 275 -12.37 -20.74 -7.59
C LEU A 275 -10.83 -20.70 -7.64
N GLY A 276 -10.24 -19.69 -8.27
CA GLY A 276 -8.80 -19.44 -8.22
C GLY A 276 -8.30 -19.23 -6.79
N MET A 277 -9.01 -18.43 -5.99
CA MET A 277 -8.66 -18.20 -4.60
C MET A 277 -8.85 -19.44 -3.73
N LEU A 278 -9.93 -20.21 -3.94
CA LEU A 278 -10.12 -21.49 -3.26
C LEU A 278 -8.97 -22.45 -3.57
N ALA A 279 -8.58 -22.57 -4.83
CA ALA A 279 -7.43 -23.38 -5.25
C ALA A 279 -6.11 -22.91 -4.60
N ALA A 280 -5.92 -21.59 -4.44
CA ALA A 280 -4.77 -21.04 -3.74
C ALA A 280 -4.74 -21.45 -2.26
N VAL A 281 -5.88 -21.45 -1.57
CA VAL A 281 -5.99 -21.91 -0.17
C VAL A 281 -5.74 -23.41 -0.08
N GLU A 282 -6.29 -24.22 -0.97
CA GLU A 282 -6.03 -25.66 -1.02
C GLU A 282 -4.54 -25.95 -1.28
N ALA A 283 -3.95 -25.31 -2.28
CA ALA A 283 -2.53 -25.43 -2.58
C ALA A 283 -1.64 -24.98 -1.39
N TRP A 284 -2.05 -23.98 -0.63
CA TRP A 284 -1.34 -23.53 0.57
C TRP A 284 -1.19 -24.64 1.60
N THR A 285 -2.20 -25.50 1.78
CA THR A 285 -2.17 -26.58 2.79
C THR A 285 -1.22 -27.71 2.46
N ILE A 286 -0.93 -27.93 1.18
CA ILE A 286 -0.07 -29.01 0.70
C ILE A 286 1.30 -28.54 0.23
N ARG A 287 1.54 -27.23 0.26
CA ARG A 287 2.79 -26.60 -0.18
C ARG A 287 3.94 -27.00 0.76
N ASP A 288 5.09 -27.37 0.17
CA ASP A 288 6.33 -27.55 0.93
C ASP A 288 6.94 -26.18 1.27
N HIS A 289 6.46 -25.59 2.37
CA HIS A 289 6.93 -24.29 2.83
C HIS A 289 8.41 -24.30 3.25
N ALA A 290 8.95 -25.45 3.65
CA ALA A 290 10.34 -25.57 4.05
C ALA A 290 11.25 -25.55 2.81
N ALA A 291 10.90 -26.29 1.77
CA ALA A 291 11.62 -26.28 0.50
C ALA A 291 11.54 -24.90 -0.18
N GLU A 292 10.39 -24.24 -0.15
CA GLU A 292 10.23 -22.88 -0.68
C GLU A 292 11.13 -21.89 0.07
N TRP A 293 11.16 -21.94 1.40
CA TRP A 293 12.03 -21.12 2.23
C TRP A 293 13.50 -21.34 1.93
N GLN A 294 13.94 -22.59 1.78
CA GLN A 294 15.31 -22.90 1.43
C GLN A 294 15.67 -22.37 0.04
N GLY A 295 14.77 -22.48 -0.93
CA GLY A 295 14.96 -21.90 -2.25
C GLY A 295 15.10 -20.37 -2.24
N TRP A 296 14.40 -19.68 -1.33
CA TRP A 296 14.58 -18.24 -1.12
C TRP A 296 15.97 -17.94 -0.55
N LEU A 297 16.42 -18.68 0.46
CA LEU A 297 17.76 -18.52 1.04
C LEU A 297 18.85 -18.78 0.01
N ASP A 298 18.71 -19.79 -0.82
CA ASP A 298 19.69 -20.13 -1.86
C ASP A 298 19.84 -18.98 -2.87
N ARG A 299 18.74 -18.36 -3.33
CA ARG A 299 18.76 -17.18 -4.19
C ARG A 299 19.46 -15.99 -3.53
N LEU A 300 19.11 -15.69 -2.26
CA LEU A 300 19.74 -14.60 -1.53
C LEU A 300 21.24 -14.82 -1.32
N ASN A 301 21.65 -16.05 -1.01
CA ASN A 301 23.06 -16.41 -0.85
C ASN A 301 23.81 -16.26 -2.18
N ALA A 302 23.23 -16.67 -3.31
CA ALA A 302 23.83 -16.50 -4.62
C ALA A 302 24.09 -15.03 -4.96
N ILE A 303 23.14 -14.14 -4.64
CA ILE A 303 23.30 -12.69 -4.81
C ILE A 303 24.39 -12.17 -3.85
N ALA A 304 24.31 -12.51 -2.56
CA ALA A 304 25.23 -12.05 -1.53
C ALA A 304 26.67 -12.42 -1.87
N GLN A 305 26.92 -13.65 -2.33
CA GLN A 305 28.24 -14.14 -2.71
C GLN A 305 28.90 -13.28 -3.80
N GLN A 306 28.16 -12.90 -4.83
CA GLN A 306 28.67 -12.04 -5.90
C GLN A 306 28.91 -10.61 -5.43
N VAL A 307 27.94 -10.04 -4.69
CA VAL A 307 27.98 -8.65 -4.25
C VAL A 307 29.05 -8.40 -3.18
N SER A 308 29.32 -9.38 -2.31
CA SER A 308 30.37 -9.30 -1.28
C SER A 308 31.80 -9.19 -1.85
N THR A 309 32.00 -9.40 -3.15
CA THR A 309 33.28 -9.17 -3.82
C THR A 309 33.62 -7.68 -3.97
N ILE A 310 32.63 -6.80 -3.81
CA ILE A 310 32.81 -5.36 -3.95
C ILE A 310 33.36 -4.80 -2.64
N ALA A 311 34.52 -4.17 -2.70
CA ALA A 311 35.15 -3.60 -1.50
C ALA A 311 34.25 -2.53 -0.84
N GLY A 312 33.96 -2.68 0.46
CA GLY A 312 33.16 -1.75 1.26
C GLY A 312 31.65 -1.91 1.12
N VAL A 313 31.22 -3.03 0.53
CA VAL A 313 29.83 -3.46 0.53
C VAL A 313 29.64 -4.60 1.52
N ASP A 314 28.66 -4.45 2.41
CA ASP A 314 28.28 -5.44 3.41
C ASP A 314 26.95 -6.08 3.03
N THR A 315 26.79 -7.37 3.34
CA THR A 315 25.56 -8.12 3.10
C THR A 315 25.09 -8.83 4.36
N ALA A 316 23.80 -8.81 4.63
CA ALA A 316 23.19 -9.54 5.75
C ALA A 316 21.81 -10.08 5.36
N ILE A 317 21.52 -11.35 5.69
CA ILE A 317 20.19 -11.93 5.53
C ILE A 317 19.44 -11.76 6.84
N GLU A 318 18.36 -10.98 6.78
CA GLU A 318 17.46 -10.70 7.89
C GLU A 318 16.28 -11.66 7.88
N GLN A 319 15.88 -12.11 9.07
CA GLN A 319 14.73 -12.99 9.26
C GLN A 319 13.48 -12.14 9.59
N PRO A 320 12.29 -12.50 9.08
CA PRO A 320 11.05 -11.80 9.42
C PRO A 320 10.69 -12.04 10.90
N ALA A 321 10.23 -10.98 11.56
CA ALA A 321 9.83 -11.04 12.96
C ALA A 321 8.44 -11.63 13.22
N GLY A 322 7.57 -11.72 12.20
CA GLY A 322 6.17 -12.12 12.34
C GLY A 322 5.61 -12.83 11.11
N LEU A 323 4.30 -12.81 10.98
CA LEU A 323 3.57 -13.45 9.87
C LEU A 323 3.45 -12.55 8.63
N SER A 324 3.49 -11.23 8.81
CA SER A 324 3.36 -10.27 7.71
C SER A 324 4.57 -10.28 6.78
N ASN A 325 4.30 -10.42 5.48
CA ASN A 325 5.32 -10.46 4.42
C ASN A 325 6.48 -11.41 4.78
N ARG A 326 6.13 -12.58 5.29
CA ARG A 326 7.09 -13.53 5.87
C ARG A 326 7.99 -14.14 4.81
N ALA A 327 9.09 -13.45 4.55
CA ALA A 327 10.19 -13.93 3.72
C ALA A 327 11.53 -13.42 4.28
N PRO A 328 12.64 -14.15 4.12
CA PRO A 328 13.95 -13.62 4.44
C PRO A 328 14.25 -12.45 3.51
N THR A 329 15.08 -11.49 3.94
CA THR A 329 15.44 -10.33 3.13
C THR A 329 16.95 -10.14 3.16
N LEU A 330 17.58 -9.97 2.00
CA LEU A 330 18.97 -9.61 1.90
C LEU A 330 19.09 -8.09 1.96
N ALA A 331 19.73 -7.57 3.01
CA ALA A 331 20.17 -6.20 3.11
C ALA A 331 21.58 -6.09 2.51
N ILE A 332 21.77 -5.16 1.58
CA ILE A 332 23.07 -4.83 0.96
C ILE A 332 23.35 -3.39 1.29
N SER A 333 24.40 -3.10 2.03
CA SER A 333 24.70 -1.76 2.53
C SER A 333 26.13 -1.32 2.25
N TRP A 334 26.34 -0.02 2.09
CA TRP A 334 27.63 0.58 1.80
C TRP A 334 27.73 2.00 2.38
N ASP A 335 28.95 2.54 2.37
CA ASP A 335 29.19 3.96 2.66
C ASP A 335 28.92 4.79 1.39
N PRO A 336 27.88 5.65 1.38
CA PRO A 336 27.56 6.50 0.23
C PRO A 336 28.66 7.55 -0.06
N ALA A 337 29.47 7.94 0.92
CA ALA A 337 30.61 8.83 0.70
C ALA A 337 31.73 8.14 -0.08
N ARG A 338 31.83 6.82 0.01
CA ARG A 338 32.85 6.03 -0.70
C ARG A 338 32.41 5.66 -2.12
N LEU A 339 31.16 5.18 -2.30
CA LEU A 339 30.66 4.75 -3.61
C LEU A 339 29.94 5.86 -4.38
N HIS A 340 29.78 7.02 -3.78
CA HIS A 340 29.13 8.21 -4.34
C HIS A 340 27.74 7.95 -4.94
N ILE A 341 26.99 7.06 -4.30
CA ILE A 341 25.60 6.72 -4.68
C ILE A 341 24.79 6.36 -3.43
N SER A 342 23.55 6.84 -3.36
CA SER A 342 22.59 6.49 -2.31
C SER A 342 21.83 5.21 -2.64
N GLY A 343 21.18 4.59 -1.65
CA GLY A 343 20.29 3.45 -1.86
C GLY A 343 19.08 3.82 -2.71
N GLU A 344 18.54 5.02 -2.51
CA GLU A 344 17.42 5.55 -3.31
C GLU A 344 17.83 5.71 -4.79
N ALA A 345 19.04 6.24 -5.08
CA ALA A 345 19.52 6.40 -6.44
C ALA A 345 19.72 5.03 -7.15
N VAL A 346 20.16 4.01 -6.42
CA VAL A 346 20.26 2.63 -6.96
C VAL A 346 18.86 2.09 -7.27
N ALA A 347 17.91 2.23 -6.36
CA ALA A 347 16.53 1.76 -6.56
C ALA A 347 15.85 2.47 -7.74
N GLU A 348 16.10 3.76 -7.92
CA GLU A 348 15.61 4.56 -9.05
C GLU A 348 16.21 4.12 -10.39
N ASP A 349 17.53 3.89 -10.45
CA ASP A 349 18.20 3.36 -11.65
C ASP A 349 17.61 2.00 -12.04
N PHE A 350 17.39 1.12 -11.06
CA PHE A 350 16.81 -0.20 -11.28
C PHE A 350 15.36 -0.14 -11.76
N ALA A 351 14.57 0.80 -11.25
CA ALA A 351 13.17 0.96 -11.65
C ALA A 351 13.03 1.51 -13.09
N ARG A 352 14.01 2.27 -13.58
CA ARG A 352 13.93 2.94 -14.89
C ARG A 352 14.65 2.24 -16.01
N LYS A 353 15.78 1.60 -15.74
CA LYS A 353 16.62 0.98 -16.78
C LYS A 353 16.35 -0.51 -16.93
N ARG A 354 16.51 -1.03 -18.15
CA ARG A 354 16.33 -2.45 -18.45
C ARG A 354 17.55 -3.29 -18.03
N PRO A 355 17.33 -4.53 -17.55
CA PRO A 355 16.04 -5.03 -17.06
C PRO A 355 15.58 -4.23 -15.83
N ARG A 356 14.27 -3.91 -15.77
CA ARG A 356 13.70 -3.23 -14.58
C ARG A 356 13.69 -4.18 -13.39
N ILE A 357 14.12 -3.67 -12.25
CA ILE A 357 14.15 -4.42 -10.99
C ILE A 357 13.50 -3.55 -9.90
N ALA A 358 12.53 -4.09 -9.19
CA ALA A 358 11.96 -3.42 -8.03
C ALA A 358 12.66 -3.90 -6.75
N VAL A 359 13.29 -2.99 -6.01
CA VAL A 359 13.95 -3.25 -4.73
C VAL A 359 13.45 -2.28 -3.66
N GLY A 360 13.60 -2.63 -2.40
CA GLY A 360 13.51 -1.67 -1.30
C GLY A 360 14.80 -0.85 -1.18
N SER A 361 14.71 0.37 -0.65
CA SER A 361 15.88 1.19 -0.31
C SER A 361 15.72 1.83 1.06
N ALA A 362 16.82 2.05 1.75
CA ALA A 362 16.89 2.83 2.98
C ALA A 362 18.28 3.46 3.10
N ASP A 363 18.27 4.75 3.47
CA ASP A 363 19.49 5.49 3.77
C ASP A 363 19.38 5.94 5.24
N THR A 364 20.06 5.22 6.13
CA THR A 364 19.99 5.41 7.58
C THR A 364 21.37 5.38 8.20
N ASP A 365 21.58 6.17 9.24
CA ASP A 365 22.82 6.18 10.05
C ASP A 365 24.10 6.37 9.23
N GLY A 366 24.05 7.17 8.15
CA GLY A 366 25.18 7.43 7.26
C GLY A 366 25.52 6.27 6.32
N ARG A 367 24.69 5.22 6.26
CA ARG A 367 24.81 4.09 5.34
C ARG A 367 23.68 4.11 4.32
N ALA A 368 24.04 3.88 3.06
CA ALA A 368 23.10 3.60 1.99
C ALA A 368 22.81 2.10 1.94
N SER A 369 21.58 1.72 1.63
CA SER A 369 21.22 0.31 1.45
C SER A 369 20.10 0.06 0.46
N ILE A 370 20.12 -1.14 -0.12
CA ILE A 370 18.99 -1.73 -0.82
C ILE A 370 18.61 -3.07 -0.17
N ARG A 371 17.35 -3.47 -0.36
CA ARG A 371 16.78 -4.68 0.24
C ARG A 371 16.16 -5.55 -0.85
N ILE A 372 16.53 -6.84 -0.85
CA ILE A 372 16.05 -7.85 -1.79
C ILE A 372 15.16 -8.85 -1.05
N THR A 373 13.89 -8.90 -1.41
CA THR A 373 12.92 -9.89 -0.93
C THR A 373 12.69 -10.93 -2.03
N PRO A 374 12.99 -12.23 -1.82
CA PRO A 374 13.04 -13.24 -2.87
C PRO A 374 11.70 -13.87 -3.21
N SER A 375 10.64 -13.62 -2.42
CA SER A 375 9.36 -14.36 -2.48
C SER A 375 8.64 -14.29 -3.83
N GLN A 376 8.95 -13.28 -4.66
CA GLN A 376 8.35 -13.11 -5.99
C GLN A 376 9.39 -13.21 -7.13
N MET A 377 10.64 -13.51 -6.80
CA MET A 377 11.67 -13.74 -7.80
C MET A 377 11.42 -15.06 -8.54
N GLN A 378 11.53 -15.03 -9.85
CA GLN A 378 11.47 -16.22 -10.68
C GLN A 378 12.87 -16.87 -10.83
N PRO A 379 12.96 -18.17 -11.16
CA PRO A 379 14.22 -18.83 -11.39
C PRO A 379 15.11 -18.09 -12.40
N GLY A 380 16.39 -17.88 -12.05
CA GLY A 380 17.35 -17.12 -12.86
C GLY A 380 17.37 -15.62 -12.60
N ASN A 381 16.38 -15.08 -11.89
CA ASN A 381 16.39 -13.65 -11.55
C ASN A 381 17.57 -13.30 -10.63
N GLU A 382 17.99 -14.21 -9.76
CA GLU A 382 19.12 -14.01 -8.84
C GLU A 382 20.41 -13.66 -9.58
N GLN A 383 20.67 -14.27 -10.72
CA GLN A 383 21.84 -13.97 -11.52
C GLN A 383 21.77 -12.56 -12.13
N VAL A 384 20.64 -12.21 -12.75
CA VAL A 384 20.42 -10.91 -13.38
C VAL A 384 20.50 -9.78 -12.34
N VAL A 385 19.92 -10.00 -11.14
CA VAL A 385 19.91 -9.05 -10.05
C VAL A 385 21.33 -8.85 -9.51
N ALA A 386 22.07 -9.93 -9.26
CA ALA A 386 23.45 -9.85 -8.77
C ALA A 386 24.36 -9.10 -9.75
N GLU A 387 24.34 -9.45 -11.04
CA GLU A 387 25.11 -8.76 -12.08
C GLU A 387 24.80 -7.27 -12.16
N ARG A 388 23.51 -6.93 -12.02
CA ARG A 388 23.07 -5.54 -12.06
C ARG A 388 23.55 -4.74 -10.86
N ILE A 389 23.51 -5.35 -9.64
CA ILE A 389 24.04 -4.73 -8.41
C ILE A 389 25.56 -4.55 -8.52
N VAL A 390 26.28 -5.61 -8.91
CA VAL A 390 27.74 -5.54 -9.08
C VAL A 390 28.11 -4.43 -10.05
N ARG A 391 27.46 -4.35 -11.20
CA ARG A 391 27.71 -3.32 -12.20
C ARG A 391 27.52 -1.92 -11.62
N ILE A 392 26.37 -1.62 -11.01
CA ILE A 392 26.07 -0.28 -10.52
C ILE A 392 26.94 0.15 -9.35
N LEU A 393 27.28 -0.76 -8.42
CA LEU A 393 28.12 -0.43 -7.27
C LEU A 393 29.61 -0.39 -7.58
N SER A 394 30.05 -1.00 -8.70
CA SER A 394 31.45 -0.96 -9.15
C SER A 394 31.76 0.18 -10.13
N GLU A 395 30.74 0.94 -10.56
CA GLU A 395 30.98 2.11 -11.40
C GLU A 395 31.75 3.20 -10.63
N GLU A 396 32.82 3.71 -11.24
CA GLU A 396 33.53 4.89 -10.69
C GLU A 396 32.64 6.14 -10.84
N ARG A 397 32.44 6.84 -9.74
CA ARG A 397 31.65 8.09 -9.68
C ARG A 397 32.46 9.18 -9.03
N SER A 398 32.34 10.39 -9.57
CA SER A 398 32.85 11.58 -8.90
C SER A 398 32.02 11.87 -7.64
N PRO A 399 32.64 12.39 -6.58
CA PRO A 399 31.90 12.87 -5.43
C PRO A 399 30.79 13.82 -5.84
N GLN A 400 29.59 13.62 -5.27
CA GLN A 400 28.51 14.59 -5.47
C GLN A 400 28.92 15.92 -4.84
N PRO A 401 28.62 17.07 -5.47
CA PRO A 401 28.86 18.36 -4.87
C PRO A 401 28.19 18.43 -3.48
N THR A 402 28.95 18.72 -2.44
CA THR A 402 28.41 18.90 -1.09
C THR A 402 27.79 20.27 -0.88
N GLN A 403 28.02 21.20 -1.78
CA GLN A 403 27.46 22.54 -1.75
C GLN A 403 26.54 22.74 -2.95
N LEU A 404 25.36 23.27 -2.68
CA LEU A 404 24.44 23.70 -3.70
C LEU A 404 25.01 24.93 -4.42
N ALA A 405 24.74 25.08 -5.72
CA ALA A 405 25.03 26.31 -6.44
C ALA A 405 24.27 27.47 -5.77
N ALA A 406 24.89 28.67 -5.76
CA ALA A 406 24.26 29.81 -5.10
C ALA A 406 22.85 30.07 -5.65
N ALA A 407 21.92 30.42 -4.76
CA ALA A 407 20.58 30.81 -5.14
C ALA A 407 20.62 32.06 -6.04
N GLY A 408 19.97 31.99 -7.19
CA GLY A 408 19.83 33.10 -8.13
C GLY A 408 18.60 33.97 -7.87
N VAL A 409 17.70 33.50 -7.00
CA VAL A 409 16.41 34.16 -6.69
C VAL A 409 16.16 34.15 -5.19
N ASP A 410 15.41 35.15 -4.70
CA ASP A 410 14.88 35.21 -3.36
C ASP A 410 13.40 34.81 -3.39
N LEU A 411 13.05 33.73 -2.70
CA LEU A 411 11.69 33.20 -2.61
C LEU A 411 10.96 33.67 -1.35
N THR A 412 11.61 34.44 -0.47
CA THR A 412 10.99 34.94 0.77
C THR A 412 9.72 35.72 0.45
N GLY A 413 8.63 35.36 1.10
CA GLY A 413 7.35 36.06 0.96
C GLY A 413 6.17 35.13 0.77
N HIS A 414 5.05 35.73 0.33
CA HIS A 414 3.80 35.02 0.10
C HIS A 414 3.64 34.73 -1.39
N TRP A 415 3.14 33.55 -1.70
CA TRP A 415 2.90 33.09 -3.06
C TRP A 415 1.50 32.50 -3.18
N ASP A 416 0.76 32.95 -4.18
CA ASP A 416 -0.48 32.33 -4.62
C ASP A 416 -0.13 31.22 -5.59
N LEU A 417 -0.44 29.97 -5.20
CA LEU A 417 -0.09 28.76 -5.89
C LEU A 417 -1.34 28.16 -6.54
N THR A 418 -1.30 27.92 -7.83
CA THR A 418 -2.31 27.17 -8.58
C THR A 418 -1.77 25.78 -8.91
N ILE A 419 -2.49 24.73 -8.57
CA ILE A 419 -2.20 23.35 -8.96
C ILE A 419 -3.26 22.91 -9.97
N GLU A 420 -2.81 22.39 -11.11
CA GLU A 420 -3.66 21.88 -12.19
C GLU A 420 -3.70 20.35 -12.12
N TYR A 421 -4.83 19.80 -11.70
CA TYR A 421 -5.11 18.36 -11.72
C TYR A 421 -5.72 17.94 -13.05
N PHE A 422 -6.07 16.67 -13.22
CA PHE A 422 -6.61 16.14 -14.49
C PHE A 422 -7.89 16.83 -14.95
N THR A 423 -8.79 17.21 -14.05
CA THR A 423 -10.11 17.79 -14.37
C THR A 423 -10.48 19.00 -13.52
N SER A 424 -9.57 19.47 -12.66
CA SER A 424 -9.81 20.60 -11.77
C SER A 424 -8.54 21.37 -11.47
N THR A 425 -8.71 22.53 -10.83
CA THR A 425 -7.60 23.33 -10.30
C THR A 425 -7.86 23.65 -8.83
N SER A 426 -6.78 23.80 -8.07
CA SER A 426 -6.80 24.19 -6.67
C SER A 426 -5.98 25.45 -6.45
N GLN A 427 -6.43 26.31 -5.53
CA GLN A 427 -5.72 27.52 -5.14
C GLN A 427 -5.13 27.33 -3.75
N HIS A 428 -3.82 27.25 -3.66
CA HIS A 428 -3.06 27.11 -2.43
C HIS A 428 -2.28 28.38 -2.13
N GLN A 429 -1.68 28.47 -0.95
CA GLN A 429 -0.79 29.57 -0.58
C GLN A 429 0.50 29.03 0.03
N LEU A 430 1.63 29.67 -0.32
CA LEU A 430 2.91 29.39 0.29
C LEU A 430 3.39 30.63 1.05
N PHE A 431 3.89 30.43 2.26
CA PHE A 431 4.57 31.45 3.08
C PHE A 431 5.99 30.97 3.27
N LEU A 432 6.92 31.55 2.53
CA LEU A 432 8.31 31.07 2.44
C LEU A 432 9.26 32.03 3.14
N GLN A 433 10.28 31.48 3.78
CA GLN A 433 11.48 32.16 4.28
C GLN A 433 12.69 31.45 3.68
N GLN A 434 13.64 32.25 3.16
CA GLN A 434 14.85 31.73 2.54
C GLN A 434 16.07 32.16 3.33
N ALA A 435 16.96 31.21 3.61
CA ALA A 435 18.28 31.42 4.20
C ALA A 435 19.34 30.77 3.30
N GLY A 436 19.96 31.56 2.43
CA GLY A 436 20.85 31.05 1.38
C GLY A 436 20.10 30.16 0.39
N ASN A 437 20.51 28.88 0.31
CA ASN A 437 19.83 27.91 -0.54
C ASN A 437 18.64 27.20 0.14
N TRP A 438 18.45 27.39 1.45
CA TRP A 438 17.44 26.66 2.22
C TRP A 438 16.14 27.45 2.32
N ILE A 439 15.04 26.74 2.19
CA ILE A 439 13.69 27.28 2.26
C ILE A 439 12.91 26.54 3.34
N GLU A 440 12.23 27.31 4.16
CA GLU A 440 11.25 26.81 5.12
C GLU A 440 9.99 27.69 5.10
N GLY A 441 8.88 27.18 5.61
CA GLY A 441 7.65 27.96 5.65
C GLY A 441 6.40 27.12 5.86
N MET A 442 5.28 27.65 5.36
CA MET A 442 3.97 27.02 5.46
C MET A 442 3.33 26.89 4.07
N HIS A 443 2.70 25.74 3.85
CA HIS A 443 1.84 25.46 2.72
C HIS A 443 0.40 25.33 3.21
N HIS A 444 -0.47 26.21 2.73
CA HIS A 444 -1.91 26.16 2.96
C HIS A 444 -2.54 25.50 1.72
N SER A 445 -3.03 24.28 1.89
CA SER A 445 -3.75 23.51 0.87
C SER A 445 -5.27 23.69 1.03
N ASP A 446 -6.09 22.97 0.27
CA ASP A 446 -7.55 23.11 0.29
C ASP A 446 -8.18 22.94 1.67
N PHE A 447 -7.63 22.02 2.49
CA PHE A 447 -8.26 21.64 3.76
C PHE A 447 -7.31 21.70 4.97
N SER A 448 -6.04 22.05 4.77
CA SER A 448 -5.06 21.99 5.86
C SER A 448 -3.90 22.96 5.65
N SER A 449 -3.14 23.18 6.72
CA SER A 449 -1.90 23.93 6.72
C SER A 449 -0.79 23.06 7.28
N GLN A 450 0.32 22.95 6.55
CA GLN A 450 1.45 22.12 6.91
C GLN A 450 2.77 22.81 6.65
N PRO A 451 3.84 22.42 7.35
CA PRO A 451 5.18 22.90 7.05
C PRO A 451 5.60 22.56 5.62
N ILE A 452 6.38 23.45 5.03
CA ILE A 452 7.07 23.22 3.76
C ILE A 452 8.54 23.51 3.95
N VAL A 453 9.38 22.65 3.38
CA VAL A 453 10.83 22.83 3.38
C VAL A 453 11.38 22.57 1.97
N GLY A 454 12.57 23.09 1.68
CA GLY A 454 13.16 22.82 0.39
C GLY A 454 14.45 23.55 0.15
N THR A 455 14.84 23.57 -1.13
CA THR A 455 16.08 24.19 -1.60
C THR A 455 15.86 24.98 -2.89
N VAL A 456 16.71 25.98 -3.09
CA VAL A 456 16.83 26.71 -4.35
C VAL A 456 18.29 26.70 -4.80
N GLU A 457 18.52 26.41 -6.08
CA GLU A 457 19.83 26.33 -6.72
C GLU A 457 19.78 27.09 -8.04
N GLY A 458 20.47 28.22 -8.15
CA GLY A 458 20.20 29.14 -9.26
C GLY A 458 18.73 29.56 -9.25
N GLU A 459 18.01 29.21 -10.27
CA GLU A 459 16.54 29.42 -10.43
C GLU A 459 15.72 28.14 -10.19
N GLU A 460 16.37 26.99 -10.00
CA GLU A 460 15.71 25.72 -9.72
C GLU A 460 15.23 25.63 -8.27
N VAL A 461 13.99 25.22 -8.09
CA VAL A 461 13.31 25.12 -6.78
C VAL A 461 12.82 23.70 -6.56
N LYS A 462 13.13 23.15 -5.40
CA LYS A 462 12.60 21.87 -4.92
C LYS A 462 12.00 22.07 -3.53
N LEU A 463 10.69 21.82 -3.39
CA LEU A 463 9.99 21.98 -2.12
C LEU A 463 9.27 20.69 -1.76
N ARG A 464 9.14 20.45 -0.46
CA ARG A 464 8.42 19.30 0.08
C ARG A 464 7.47 19.75 1.19
N SER A 465 6.22 19.33 1.07
CA SER A 465 5.25 19.38 2.16
C SER A 465 4.43 18.09 2.21
N GLN A 466 3.77 17.83 3.34
CA GLN A 466 2.99 16.62 3.51
C GLN A 466 1.75 16.88 4.35
N VAL A 467 0.58 16.73 3.75
CA VAL A 467 -0.69 16.62 4.47
C VAL A 467 -0.74 15.28 5.18
N ARG A 468 -1.10 15.27 6.45
CA ARG A 468 -1.26 14.05 7.24
C ARG A 468 -2.63 14.03 7.89
N LEU A 469 -3.37 12.96 7.65
CA LEU A 469 -4.60 12.62 8.32
C LEU A 469 -4.41 11.29 9.08
N PRO A 470 -5.21 10.97 10.07
CA PRO A 470 -5.16 9.66 10.69
C PRO A 470 -5.33 8.55 9.64
N GLY A 471 -4.29 7.72 9.49
CA GLY A 471 -4.27 6.62 8.54
C GLY A 471 -3.94 6.97 7.09
N ASP A 472 -3.80 8.26 6.75
CA ASP A 472 -3.65 8.69 5.37
C ASP A 472 -2.75 9.92 5.22
N GLY A 473 -2.34 10.26 4.00
CA GLY A 473 -1.54 11.45 3.76
C GLY A 473 -1.26 11.70 2.29
N ILE A 474 -1.00 12.94 1.95
CA ILE A 474 -0.62 13.36 0.59
C ILE A 474 0.74 14.03 0.65
N LEU A 475 1.69 13.50 -0.10
CA LEU A 475 3.00 14.09 -0.30
C LEU A 475 2.94 15.09 -1.46
N PHE A 476 3.45 16.29 -1.24
CA PHE A 476 3.67 17.29 -2.29
C PHE A 476 5.17 17.49 -2.47
N LEU A 477 5.72 17.01 -3.57
CA LEU A 477 7.10 17.28 -3.99
C LEU A 477 7.07 18.20 -5.21
N PHE A 478 7.35 19.46 -5.00
CA PHE A 478 7.41 20.45 -6.07
C PHE A 478 8.82 20.47 -6.67
N ALA A 479 8.89 20.45 -7.99
CA ALA A 479 10.12 20.68 -8.75
C ALA A 479 9.81 21.68 -9.86
N GLY A 480 10.48 22.82 -9.87
CA GLY A 480 10.18 23.88 -10.82
C GLY A 480 11.31 24.90 -10.94
N GLN A 481 11.06 25.90 -11.73
CA GLN A 481 11.96 27.03 -11.97
C GLN A 481 11.24 28.36 -11.74
N VAL A 482 12.01 29.38 -11.40
CA VAL A 482 11.52 30.76 -11.26
C VAL A 482 11.99 31.56 -12.47
N THR A 483 11.04 32.03 -13.26
CA THR A 483 11.30 32.88 -14.43
C THR A 483 10.36 34.10 -14.37
N ASP A 484 10.91 35.31 -14.51
CA ASP A 484 10.14 36.58 -14.47
C ASP A 484 9.23 36.70 -13.22
N GLY A 485 9.68 36.22 -12.07
CA GLY A 485 8.93 36.28 -10.82
C GLY A 485 7.77 35.26 -10.69
N VAL A 486 7.67 34.32 -11.64
CA VAL A 486 6.72 33.22 -11.61
C VAL A 486 7.47 31.91 -11.36
N MET A 487 7.06 31.14 -10.36
CA MET A 487 7.55 29.79 -10.10
C MET A 487 6.60 28.79 -10.80
N ALA A 488 7.13 27.94 -11.67
CA ALA A 488 6.32 26.95 -12.40
C ALA A 488 7.06 25.62 -12.54
N GLY A 489 6.31 24.52 -12.59
CA GLY A 489 6.87 23.20 -12.74
C GLY A 489 5.87 22.08 -12.49
N SER A 490 6.38 20.97 -11.96
CA SER A 490 5.60 19.78 -11.62
C SER A 490 5.54 19.57 -10.13
N VAL A 491 4.41 19.07 -9.64
CA VAL A 491 4.25 18.57 -8.29
C VAL A 491 3.95 17.07 -8.33
N PHE A 492 4.81 16.27 -7.71
CA PHE A 492 4.62 14.83 -7.53
C PHE A 492 3.80 14.59 -6.25
N LEU A 493 2.70 13.84 -6.39
CA LEU A 493 1.69 13.63 -5.35
C LEU A 493 1.71 12.20 -4.78
N GLY A 494 2.87 11.53 -4.83
CA GLY A 494 2.97 10.14 -4.40
C GLY A 494 2.19 9.19 -5.32
N GLU A 495 1.36 8.35 -4.75
CA GLU A 495 0.52 7.39 -5.49
C GLU A 495 -0.54 8.06 -6.39
N TYR A 496 -0.82 9.36 -6.19
CA TYR A 496 -1.79 10.14 -6.97
C TYR A 496 -1.18 10.80 -8.21
N LEU A 497 -0.01 10.30 -8.66
CA LEU A 497 0.70 10.72 -9.87
C LEU A 497 1.29 12.13 -9.77
N THR A 498 1.29 12.87 -10.89
CA THR A 498 1.94 14.17 -11.01
C THR A 498 0.97 15.19 -11.58
N ALA A 499 0.95 16.38 -11.01
CA ALA A 499 0.23 17.54 -11.48
C ALA A 499 1.20 18.66 -11.89
N ARG A 500 0.70 19.70 -12.54
CA ARG A 500 1.46 20.93 -12.83
C ARG A 500 1.13 21.98 -11.79
N PHE A 501 2.08 22.88 -11.54
CA PHE A 501 1.82 24.03 -10.70
C PHE A 501 2.39 25.33 -11.29
N THR A 502 1.77 26.43 -10.88
CA THR A 502 2.24 27.79 -11.12
C THR A 502 2.04 28.59 -9.84
N ALA A 503 3.06 29.32 -9.41
CA ALA A 503 2.96 30.20 -8.25
C ALA A 503 3.43 31.62 -8.61
N LYS A 504 2.69 32.60 -8.14
CA LYS A 504 3.00 34.02 -8.31
C LYS A 504 3.07 34.70 -6.95
N ARG A 505 3.90 35.72 -6.81
CA ARG A 505 3.92 36.48 -5.57
C ARG A 505 2.54 37.07 -5.29
N ALA A 506 2.04 36.82 -4.08
CA ALA A 506 0.78 37.39 -3.64
C ALA A 506 0.90 38.90 -3.54
N THR A 507 -0.13 39.60 -3.95
CA THR A 507 -0.22 41.07 -3.84
C THR A 507 -0.60 41.53 -2.45
N TYR A 508 -0.77 40.58 -1.50
CA TYR A 508 -1.22 40.87 -0.16
C TYR A 508 -0.18 41.64 0.66
N GLN A 509 -0.56 42.82 1.12
CA GLN A 509 0.25 43.64 2.04
C GLN A 509 -0.26 43.45 3.46
N THR A 510 0.50 42.75 4.31
CA THR A 510 0.25 42.75 5.75
C THR A 510 0.87 43.95 6.39
N THR A 511 0.07 44.84 6.95
CA THR A 511 0.55 45.81 7.93
C THR A 511 0.85 45.08 9.23
N ARG A 512 2.13 44.85 9.51
CA ARG A 512 2.56 44.34 10.83
C ARG A 512 2.25 45.40 11.88
N LYS A 513 1.36 45.09 12.80
CA LYS A 513 1.11 45.94 13.99
C LYS A 513 1.78 45.31 15.20
N PRO A 514 2.42 46.11 16.08
CA PRO A 514 2.89 45.61 17.37
C PRO A 514 1.73 44.95 18.13
N ILE A 515 2.01 43.83 18.76
CA ILE A 515 1.02 43.19 19.65
C ILE A 515 0.95 44.00 20.92
N ALA A 516 -0.22 44.56 21.23
CA ALA A 516 -0.48 45.19 22.49
C ALA A 516 -1.02 44.15 23.48
N ILE A 517 -0.30 43.95 24.57
CA ILE A 517 -0.79 43.11 25.68
C ILE A 517 -1.50 44.04 26.66
N PRO A 518 -2.81 43.90 26.90
CA PRO A 518 -3.52 44.70 27.89
C PRO A 518 -2.92 44.48 29.29
N GLY A 519 -2.61 45.55 29.98
CA GLY A 519 -2.23 45.48 31.39
C GLY A 519 -3.49 45.39 32.28
N GLY A 520 -3.47 44.48 33.25
CA GLY A 520 -4.55 44.30 34.20
C GLY A 520 -5.52 43.14 33.89
N PRO A 521 -6.51 42.91 34.76
CA PRO A 521 -7.48 41.83 34.55
C PRO A 521 -8.33 42.07 33.30
N PRO A 522 -8.83 41.01 32.62
CA PRO A 522 -9.68 41.17 31.46
C PRO A 522 -10.91 42.01 31.81
N LEU A 523 -11.20 42.98 30.94
CA LEU A 523 -12.45 43.73 31.07
C LEU A 523 -13.61 42.77 30.84
N ALA A 524 -14.52 42.66 31.79
CA ALA A 524 -15.74 41.89 31.61
C ALA A 524 -16.56 42.53 30.48
N THR A 525 -16.82 41.76 29.45
CA THR A 525 -17.73 42.10 28.36
C THR A 525 -19.09 41.55 28.62
#